data_51d00bd1022e70eb54b47adf3d791485
#
_entry.id   51d00bd1022e70eb54b47adf3d791485
#
_cell.length_a   1.000
_cell.length_b   1.000
_cell.length_c   1.000
_cell.angle_alpha   90.00
_cell.angle_beta   90.00
_cell.angle_gamma   90.00
#
_symmetry.space_group_name_H-M   'P 1'
#
loop_
_entity.id
_entity.type
_entity.pdbx_description
1 polymer ?
#
loop_
_entity_poly.entity_id
_entity_poly.type
_entity_poly.pdbx_seq_one_letter_code
_entity_poly.pdbx_strand_id
1 'polypeptide(L)'
;DIKVDFIDNNEFVNRHHTPAFCWRYLVQKLNAKYGIFNKEKYNDILADAIFPKKTREKWVKYLNEQNYDIIITTASLSLRLGMLAPELNAKTIGWQHNCYAGYLDVPNVVFWKQECLLQEYLPKLDRYIVLSDYDKRDYKKFLDIDTEVKINPRSFVSERKCDPKSKRFLMATRFVYAKGLDLMMESFEEFCKQDDEWQLDIIGAGDLWNQIVA
;
A
#
# COMPACT_ATOMS: atom_id res chain seq x y z
N ASP A 1 -7.83 24.61 -9.49
CA ASP A 1 -8.94 23.75 -9.04
C ASP A 1 -8.60 22.31 -9.34
N ILE A 2 -8.71 21.45 -8.31
CA ILE A 2 -8.52 20.01 -8.48
C ILE A 2 -9.88 19.40 -8.80
N LYS A 3 -10.02 18.81 -9.98
CA LYS A 3 -11.19 18.04 -10.34
C LYS A 3 -11.05 16.63 -9.75
N VAL A 4 -12.06 16.19 -9.01
CA VAL A 4 -12.12 14.83 -8.46
C VAL A 4 -13.23 14.08 -9.17
N ASP A 5 -12.84 13.05 -9.92
CA ASP A 5 -13.77 12.15 -10.59
C ASP A 5 -13.78 10.78 -9.87
N PHE A 6 -14.95 10.26 -9.60
CA PHE A 6 -15.13 8.91 -9.05
C PHE A 6 -15.45 7.94 -10.18
N ILE A 7 -14.59 6.93 -10.36
CA ILE A 7 -14.81 5.87 -11.33
C ILE A 7 -15.39 4.67 -10.59
N ASP A 8 -16.59 4.23 -10.99
CA ASP A 8 -17.15 3.00 -10.44
C ASP A 8 -16.36 1.79 -10.94
N ASN A 9 -15.68 1.12 -10.02
CA ASN A 9 -14.96 -0.13 -10.32
C ASN A 9 -15.86 -1.21 -10.92
N ASN A 10 -17.18 -1.15 -10.72
CA ASN A 10 -18.12 -2.15 -11.27
C ASN A 10 -18.17 -2.11 -12.80
N GLU A 11 -17.90 -0.97 -13.43
CA GLU A 11 -17.83 -0.87 -14.90
C GLU A 11 -16.66 -1.67 -15.49
N PHE A 12 -15.57 -1.84 -14.71
CA PHE A 12 -14.35 -2.48 -15.15
C PHE A 12 -14.19 -3.92 -14.65
N VAL A 13 -14.89 -4.29 -13.57
CA VAL A 13 -14.76 -5.60 -12.92
C VAL A 13 -16.07 -6.38 -13.06
N ASN A 14 -16.08 -7.33 -13.98
CA ASN A 14 -17.20 -8.28 -14.10
C ASN A 14 -17.15 -9.26 -12.91
N ARG A 15 -18.00 -9.07 -11.90
CA ARG A 15 -18.13 -9.91 -10.69
C ARG A 15 -19.02 -11.14 -10.88
N HIS A 16 -19.17 -11.63 -12.10
CA HIS A 16 -19.95 -12.85 -12.32
C HIS A 16 -19.15 -14.10 -11.98
N HIS A 17 -19.77 -15.07 -11.34
CA HIS A 17 -19.21 -16.40 -11.06
C HIS A 17 -19.07 -17.22 -12.36
N THR A 18 -18.16 -16.79 -13.21
CA THR A 18 -17.79 -17.51 -14.44
C THR A 18 -16.70 -18.53 -14.14
N PRO A 19 -16.55 -19.58 -14.95
CA PRO A 19 -15.42 -20.52 -14.83
C PRO A 19 -14.07 -19.81 -14.79
N ALA A 20 -13.90 -18.75 -15.56
CA ALA A 20 -12.71 -17.93 -15.56
C ALA A 20 -12.48 -17.20 -14.22
N PHE A 21 -13.54 -16.72 -13.56
CA PHE A 21 -13.45 -16.15 -12.23
C PHE A 21 -13.02 -17.20 -11.21
N CYS A 22 -13.64 -18.38 -11.23
CA CYS A 22 -13.28 -19.49 -10.32
C CYS A 22 -11.81 -19.89 -10.50
N TRP A 23 -11.34 -19.98 -11.73
CA TRP A 23 -9.93 -20.26 -12.03
C TRP A 23 -8.99 -19.21 -11.45
N ARG A 24 -9.24 -17.92 -11.69
CA ARG A 24 -8.43 -16.82 -11.15
C ARG A 24 -8.40 -16.82 -9.63
N TYR A 25 -9.54 -17.05 -9.00
CA TYR A 25 -9.63 -17.17 -7.55
C TYR A 25 -8.78 -18.32 -7.03
N LEU A 26 -8.83 -19.48 -7.68
CA LEU A 26 -8.02 -20.66 -7.33
C LEU A 26 -6.53 -20.35 -7.45
N VAL A 27 -6.09 -19.75 -8.57
CA VAL A 27 -4.70 -19.33 -8.79
C VAL A 27 -4.23 -18.42 -7.65
N GLN A 28 -5.00 -17.38 -7.31
CA GLN A 28 -4.66 -16.45 -6.22
C GLN A 28 -4.57 -17.18 -4.87
N LYS A 29 -5.51 -18.05 -4.54
CA LYS A 29 -5.51 -18.81 -3.27
C LYS A 29 -4.35 -19.77 -3.17
N LEU A 30 -4.06 -20.52 -4.23
CA LEU A 30 -2.90 -21.43 -4.27
C LEU A 30 -1.58 -20.66 -4.18
N ASN A 31 -1.50 -19.50 -4.86
CA ASN A 31 -0.31 -18.67 -4.78
C ASN A 31 -0.13 -18.09 -3.37
N ALA A 32 -1.18 -17.52 -2.76
CA ALA A 32 -1.11 -16.97 -1.41
C ALA A 32 -0.70 -18.04 -0.36
N LYS A 33 -1.19 -19.27 -0.53
CA LYS A 33 -0.86 -20.36 0.42
C LYS A 33 0.53 -20.95 0.17
N TYR A 34 0.86 -21.27 -1.08
CA TYR A 34 2.02 -22.10 -1.40
C TYR A 34 3.09 -21.39 -2.25
N GLY A 35 2.81 -20.22 -2.86
CA GLY A 35 3.73 -19.52 -3.77
C GLY A 35 3.93 -20.23 -5.11
N ILE A 36 2.99 -21.08 -5.53
CA ILE A 36 3.15 -21.94 -6.71
C ILE A 36 3.38 -21.12 -7.97
N PHE A 37 2.65 -20.02 -8.11
CA PHE A 37 2.68 -19.14 -9.28
C PHE A 37 3.65 -17.96 -9.13
N ASN A 38 4.33 -17.80 -8.00
CA ASN A 38 5.36 -16.80 -7.79
C ASN A 38 6.69 -17.24 -8.40
N LYS A 39 6.71 -17.39 -9.71
CA LYS A 39 7.85 -17.80 -10.53
C LYS A 39 7.72 -17.16 -11.90
N GLU A 40 8.80 -16.70 -12.46
CA GLU A 40 8.86 -16.02 -13.79
C GLU A 40 8.01 -16.72 -14.86
N LYS A 41 8.15 -18.02 -15.02
CA LYS A 41 7.40 -18.82 -16.01
C LYS A 41 5.86 -18.84 -15.82
N TYR A 42 5.36 -18.34 -14.69
CA TYR A 42 3.93 -18.26 -14.37
C TYR A 42 3.43 -16.82 -14.21
N ASN A 43 4.27 -15.81 -14.52
CA ASN A 43 3.91 -14.41 -14.37
C ASN A 43 2.63 -14.05 -15.13
N ASP A 44 2.46 -14.51 -16.35
CA ASP A 44 1.25 -14.22 -17.14
C ASP A 44 -0.02 -14.80 -16.47
N ILE A 45 0.07 -16.00 -15.92
CA ILE A 45 -1.06 -16.65 -15.24
C ILE A 45 -1.42 -15.89 -13.96
N LEU A 46 -0.44 -15.53 -13.15
CA LEU A 46 -0.66 -14.81 -11.91
C LEU A 46 -1.11 -13.37 -12.18
N ALA A 47 -0.53 -12.72 -13.18
CA ALA A 47 -0.94 -11.38 -13.62
C ALA A 47 -2.39 -11.37 -14.10
N ASP A 48 -2.83 -12.33 -14.93
CA ASP A 48 -4.23 -12.42 -15.37
C ASP A 48 -5.17 -12.76 -14.22
N ALA A 49 -4.71 -13.53 -13.25
CA ALA A 49 -5.51 -13.82 -12.06
C ALA A 49 -5.75 -12.58 -11.20
N ILE A 50 -4.74 -11.72 -11.02
CA ILE A 50 -4.81 -10.50 -10.19
C ILE A 50 -5.47 -9.34 -10.95
N PHE A 51 -5.12 -9.17 -12.22
CA PHE A 51 -5.59 -8.08 -13.07
C PHE A 51 -5.83 -8.59 -14.50
N PRO A 52 -7.05 -9.07 -14.80
CA PRO A 52 -7.37 -9.75 -16.06
C PRO A 52 -7.04 -8.94 -17.30
N LYS A 53 -6.51 -9.58 -18.34
CA LYS A 53 -6.10 -8.94 -19.60
C LYS A 53 -7.21 -8.06 -20.18
N LYS A 54 -8.44 -8.56 -20.29
CA LYS A 54 -9.59 -7.77 -20.78
C LYS A 54 -9.88 -6.52 -19.93
N THR A 55 -9.62 -6.59 -18.64
CA THR A 55 -9.76 -5.43 -17.74
C THR A 55 -8.63 -4.44 -17.96
N ARG A 56 -7.39 -4.92 -18.16
CA ARG A 56 -6.25 -4.07 -18.51
C ARG A 56 -6.48 -3.31 -19.80
N GLU A 57 -6.93 -3.97 -20.87
CA GLU A 57 -7.26 -3.37 -22.17
C GLU A 57 -8.30 -2.23 -22.02
N LYS A 58 -9.34 -2.44 -21.21
CA LYS A 58 -10.34 -1.39 -20.91
C LYS A 58 -9.72 -0.19 -20.20
N TRP A 59 -8.87 -0.44 -19.19
CA TRP A 59 -8.19 0.62 -18.47
C TRP A 59 -7.22 1.40 -19.35
N VAL A 60 -6.43 0.72 -20.18
CA VAL A 60 -5.53 1.38 -21.15
C VAL A 60 -6.31 2.29 -22.07
N LYS A 61 -7.40 1.79 -22.67
CA LYS A 61 -8.26 2.59 -23.53
C LYS A 61 -8.79 3.82 -22.80
N TYR A 62 -9.40 3.63 -21.64
CA TYR A 62 -9.97 4.73 -20.84
C TYR A 62 -8.92 5.78 -20.47
N LEU A 63 -7.78 5.35 -19.93
CA LEU A 63 -6.74 6.28 -19.48
C LEU A 63 -6.10 7.07 -20.64
N ASN A 64 -5.93 6.44 -21.79
CA ASN A 64 -5.41 7.13 -22.99
C ASN A 64 -6.44 8.13 -23.57
N GLU A 65 -7.73 7.84 -23.48
CA GLU A 65 -8.79 8.77 -23.88
C GLU A 65 -8.87 10.04 -23.01
N GLN A 66 -8.41 9.96 -21.75
CA GLN A 66 -8.38 11.12 -20.84
C GLN A 66 -7.23 12.11 -21.15
N ASN A 67 -6.23 11.70 -21.95
CA ASN A 67 -5.07 12.51 -22.28
C ASN A 67 -4.32 13.10 -21.07
N TYR A 68 -4.11 12.29 -20.03
CA TYR A 68 -3.30 12.71 -18.88
C TYR A 68 -1.83 12.82 -19.26
N ASP A 69 -1.12 13.84 -18.76
CA ASP A 69 0.33 13.94 -18.87
C ASP A 69 1.04 12.97 -17.92
N ILE A 70 0.50 12.81 -16.72
CA ILE A 70 1.08 11.98 -15.66
C ILE A 70 -0.03 11.20 -14.95
N ILE A 71 0.22 9.91 -14.72
CA ILE A 71 -0.63 9.05 -13.89
C ILE A 71 0.17 8.63 -12.67
N ILE A 72 -0.34 8.95 -11.48
CA ILE A 72 0.27 8.55 -10.21
C ILE A 72 -0.66 7.57 -9.50
N THR A 73 -0.11 6.45 -9.08
CA THR A 73 -0.83 5.49 -8.25
C THR A 73 -0.15 5.29 -6.91
N THR A 74 -0.94 4.93 -5.92
CA THR A 74 -0.43 4.68 -4.56
C THR A 74 -0.58 3.22 -4.17
N ALA A 75 0.31 2.77 -3.30
CA ALA A 75 0.27 1.45 -2.67
C ALA A 75 0.15 0.30 -3.70
N SER A 76 -0.84 -0.57 -3.52
CA SER A 76 -1.05 -1.77 -4.35
C SER A 76 -1.40 -1.49 -5.80
N LEU A 77 -1.91 -0.31 -6.11
CA LEU A 77 -2.23 0.07 -7.47
C LEU A 77 -1.00 0.29 -8.34
N SER A 78 0.18 0.51 -7.74
CA SER A 78 1.43 0.67 -8.48
C SER A 78 1.80 -0.57 -9.31
N LEU A 79 1.56 -1.78 -8.79
CA LEU A 79 1.74 -3.01 -9.58
C LEU A 79 0.81 -3.04 -10.80
N ARG A 80 -0.48 -2.67 -10.61
CA ARG A 80 -1.44 -2.63 -11.72
C ARG A 80 -1.07 -1.57 -12.74
N LEU A 81 -0.61 -0.39 -12.30
CA LEU A 81 -0.11 0.63 -13.22
C LEU A 81 1.11 0.13 -14.01
N GLY A 82 2.04 -0.58 -13.36
CA GLY A 82 3.17 -1.21 -14.06
C GLY A 82 2.75 -2.21 -15.14
N MET A 83 1.62 -2.92 -14.93
CA MET A 83 1.06 -3.81 -15.96
C MET A 83 0.45 -3.06 -17.15
N LEU A 84 0.04 -1.79 -16.97
CA LEU A 84 -0.54 -0.95 -18.02
C LEU A 84 0.51 -0.03 -18.68
N ALA A 85 1.56 0.33 -17.96
CA ALA A 85 2.53 1.36 -18.34
C ALA A 85 3.06 1.26 -19.78
N PRO A 86 3.39 0.07 -20.32
CA PRO A 86 3.89 -0.04 -21.70
C PRO A 86 2.91 0.40 -22.79
N GLU A 87 1.61 0.47 -22.47
CA GLU A 87 0.54 0.80 -23.42
C GLU A 87 -0.08 2.19 -23.15
N LEU A 88 0.41 2.91 -22.13
CA LEU A 88 -0.08 4.23 -21.77
C LEU A 88 0.72 5.35 -22.44
N ASN A 89 0.01 6.41 -22.87
CA ASN A 89 0.63 7.62 -23.43
C ASN A 89 1.18 8.56 -22.34
N ALA A 90 0.69 8.44 -21.12
CA ALA A 90 1.08 9.26 -19.97
C ALA A 90 2.36 8.75 -19.29
N LYS A 91 3.09 9.64 -18.62
CA LYS A 91 4.12 9.25 -17.66
C LYS A 91 3.52 8.53 -16.47
N THR A 92 4.17 7.48 -16.00
CA THR A 92 3.65 6.59 -14.97
C THR A 92 4.50 6.61 -13.72
N ILE A 93 3.89 6.90 -12.57
CA ILE A 93 4.57 6.96 -11.28
C ILE A 93 3.84 6.07 -10.26
N GLY A 94 4.54 5.09 -9.72
CA GLY A 94 4.09 4.34 -8.55
C GLY A 94 4.65 4.95 -7.28
N TRP A 95 3.81 5.19 -6.26
CA TRP A 95 4.26 5.74 -4.98
C TRP A 95 3.86 4.83 -3.82
N GLN A 96 4.88 4.27 -3.19
CA GLN A 96 4.69 3.35 -2.07
C GLN A 96 4.42 4.13 -0.78
N HIS A 97 3.43 3.67 0.01
CA HIS A 97 3.03 4.30 1.26
C HIS A 97 3.17 3.39 2.49
N ASN A 98 3.89 2.28 2.35
CA ASN A 98 4.23 1.39 3.44
C ASN A 98 5.68 0.90 3.24
N CYS A 99 6.30 0.32 4.26
CA CYS A 99 7.64 -0.26 4.12
C CYS A 99 7.61 -1.55 3.29
N TYR A 100 8.77 -1.93 2.75
CA TYR A 100 8.98 -3.18 2.01
C TYR A 100 8.45 -4.38 2.79
N ALA A 101 8.90 -4.56 4.02
CA ALA A 101 8.50 -5.68 4.88
C ALA A 101 6.98 -5.71 5.14
N GLY A 102 6.35 -4.55 5.33
CA GLY A 102 4.90 -4.45 5.55
C GLY A 102 4.06 -4.88 4.34
N TYR A 103 4.64 -4.94 3.14
CA TYR A 103 3.94 -5.37 1.93
C TYR A 103 4.30 -6.78 1.47
N LEU A 104 5.51 -7.25 1.73
CA LEU A 104 6.03 -8.51 1.19
C LEU A 104 6.24 -9.58 2.25
N ASP A 105 6.63 -9.21 3.47
CA ASP A 105 7.00 -10.19 4.51
C ASP A 105 5.84 -10.57 5.44
N VAL A 106 4.70 -9.86 5.35
CA VAL A 106 3.53 -10.16 6.17
C VAL A 106 2.58 -11.09 5.41
N PRO A 107 2.24 -12.27 5.96
CA PRO A 107 1.37 -13.22 5.28
C PRO A 107 0.00 -12.64 4.91
N ASN A 108 -0.45 -12.91 3.69
CA ASN A 108 -1.73 -12.47 3.13
C ASN A 108 -1.92 -10.95 3.01
N VAL A 109 -0.87 -10.16 3.14
CA VAL A 109 -0.88 -8.72 2.83
C VAL A 109 -0.63 -8.53 1.33
N VAL A 110 -0.70 -7.31 0.87
CA VAL A 110 -0.88 -6.85 -0.50
C VAL A 110 -0.03 -7.56 -1.56
N PHE A 111 1.26 -7.73 -1.33
CA PHE A 111 2.19 -8.35 -2.30
C PHE A 111 2.76 -9.69 -1.84
N TRP A 112 2.13 -10.30 -0.83
CA TRP A 112 2.55 -11.60 -0.32
C TRP A 112 2.67 -12.64 -1.44
N LYS A 113 3.88 -13.18 -1.61
CA LYS A 113 4.22 -14.15 -2.67
C LYS A 113 3.92 -13.66 -4.10
N GLN A 114 4.25 -12.39 -4.37
CA GLN A 114 4.11 -11.77 -5.69
C GLN A 114 5.42 -11.11 -6.17
N GLU A 115 6.57 -11.48 -5.62
CA GLU A 115 7.87 -10.89 -5.90
C GLU A 115 8.18 -10.91 -7.40
N CYS A 116 7.91 -12.03 -8.08
CA CYS A 116 8.14 -12.15 -9.52
C CYS A 116 7.31 -11.16 -10.35
N LEU A 117 6.07 -10.86 -9.91
CA LEU A 117 5.26 -9.83 -10.58
C LEU A 117 5.83 -8.43 -10.34
N LEU A 118 6.31 -8.15 -9.14
CA LEU A 118 6.92 -6.85 -8.84
C LEU A 118 8.17 -6.66 -9.70
N GLN A 119 9.04 -7.68 -9.79
CA GLN A 119 10.24 -7.68 -10.62
C GLN A 119 9.94 -7.46 -12.11
N GLU A 120 8.85 -8.04 -12.61
CA GLU A 120 8.42 -7.94 -14.00
C GLU A 120 7.82 -6.57 -14.34
N TYR A 121 6.96 -6.03 -13.46
CA TYR A 121 6.08 -4.92 -13.81
C TYR A 121 6.46 -3.57 -13.18
N LEU A 122 7.07 -3.51 -12.00
CA LEU A 122 7.45 -2.22 -11.43
C LEU A 122 8.54 -1.49 -12.22
N PRO A 123 9.54 -2.17 -12.82
CA PRO A 123 10.53 -1.51 -13.69
C PRO A 123 9.96 -0.91 -14.98
N LYS A 124 8.71 -1.25 -15.34
CA LYS A 124 8.02 -0.67 -16.51
C LYS A 124 7.42 0.72 -16.24
N LEU A 125 7.36 1.12 -14.98
CA LEU A 125 6.99 2.48 -14.57
C LEU A 125 8.12 3.45 -14.92
N ASP A 126 7.78 4.69 -15.31
CA ASP A 126 8.79 5.75 -15.45
C ASP A 126 9.51 6.04 -14.14
N ARG A 127 8.79 5.96 -13.01
CA ARG A 127 9.36 6.09 -11.65
C ARG A 127 8.62 5.23 -10.65
N TYR A 128 9.38 4.67 -9.71
CA TYR A 128 8.84 4.01 -8.53
C TYR A 128 9.40 4.66 -7.27
N ILE A 129 8.52 5.26 -6.47
CA ILE A 129 8.88 6.08 -5.30
C ILE A 129 8.61 5.29 -4.02
N VAL A 130 9.58 5.34 -3.10
CA VAL A 130 9.51 4.78 -1.75
C VAL A 130 9.72 5.88 -0.71
N LEU A 131 9.41 5.63 0.55
CA LEU A 131 9.41 6.65 1.60
C LEU A 131 10.75 6.79 2.33
N SER A 132 11.65 5.81 2.22
CA SER A 132 12.92 5.79 2.95
C SER A 132 14.07 5.18 2.15
N ASP A 133 15.29 5.54 2.54
CA ASP A 133 16.50 4.90 2.02
C ASP A 133 16.59 3.42 2.44
N TYR A 134 15.92 3.06 3.53
CA TYR A 134 15.81 1.68 3.98
C TYR A 134 15.02 0.86 2.96
N ASP A 135 13.83 1.32 2.59
CA ASP A 135 13.02 0.67 1.57
C ASP A 135 13.73 0.61 0.21
N LYS A 136 14.40 1.70 -0.19
CA LYS A 136 15.20 1.73 -1.41
C LYS A 136 16.24 0.61 -1.44
N ARG A 137 16.95 0.39 -0.33
CA ARG A 137 17.94 -0.69 -0.22
C ARG A 137 17.28 -2.07 -0.28
N ASP A 138 16.13 -2.25 0.38
CA ASP A 138 15.43 -3.54 0.41
C ASP A 138 14.86 -3.89 -0.97
N TYR A 139 14.22 -2.95 -1.68
CA TYR A 139 13.76 -3.16 -3.05
C TYR A 139 14.93 -3.54 -3.98
N LYS A 140 16.09 -2.85 -3.85
CA LYS A 140 17.27 -3.19 -4.64
C LYS A 140 17.84 -4.54 -4.27
N LYS A 141 17.99 -4.83 -2.97
CA LYS A 141 18.62 -6.05 -2.46
C LYS A 141 17.81 -7.31 -2.78
N PHE A 142 16.49 -7.27 -2.59
CA PHE A 142 15.65 -8.47 -2.65
C PHE A 142 14.95 -8.66 -3.99
N LEU A 143 14.69 -7.57 -4.71
CA LEU A 143 13.95 -7.60 -5.97
C LEU A 143 14.75 -7.10 -7.17
N ASP A 144 15.94 -6.52 -6.94
CA ASP A 144 16.75 -5.82 -7.94
C ASP A 144 15.98 -4.68 -8.66
N ILE A 145 15.12 -3.99 -7.93
CA ILE A 145 14.34 -2.86 -8.43
C ILE A 145 14.96 -1.55 -7.97
N ASP A 146 15.25 -0.64 -8.92
CA ASP A 146 15.69 0.71 -8.63
C ASP A 146 14.49 1.60 -8.24
N THR A 147 14.64 2.36 -7.17
CA THR A 147 13.58 3.23 -6.62
C THR A 147 14.11 4.62 -6.27
N GLU A 148 13.21 5.60 -6.24
CA GLU A 148 13.50 6.96 -5.78
C GLU A 148 12.94 7.19 -4.37
N VAL A 149 13.70 7.87 -3.51
CA VAL A 149 13.21 8.22 -2.17
C VAL A 149 12.52 9.58 -2.21
N LYS A 150 11.26 9.63 -1.83
CA LYS A 150 10.49 10.86 -1.60
C LYS A 150 9.59 10.66 -0.38
N ILE A 151 9.84 11.44 0.65
CA ILE A 151 8.99 11.45 1.84
C ILE A 151 7.65 12.13 1.55
N ASN A 152 6.61 11.72 2.26
CA ASN A 152 5.32 12.38 2.15
C ASN A 152 5.41 13.85 2.58
N PRO A 153 4.78 14.78 1.84
CA PRO A 153 4.74 16.16 2.23
C PRO A 153 3.91 16.34 3.51
N ARG A 154 4.27 17.34 4.31
CA ARG A 154 3.44 17.72 5.44
C ARG A 154 2.14 18.37 4.94
N SER A 155 1.01 17.97 5.50
CA SER A 155 -0.30 18.55 5.15
C SER A 155 -0.50 19.94 5.72
N PHE A 156 0.22 20.29 6.80
CA PHE A 156 0.20 21.63 7.39
C PHE A 156 1.51 21.91 8.14
N VAL A 157 1.78 23.18 8.39
CA VAL A 157 2.87 23.65 9.23
C VAL A 157 2.25 24.33 10.45
N SER A 158 2.61 23.89 11.65
CA SER A 158 2.20 24.54 12.90
C SER A 158 3.31 25.48 13.37
N GLU A 159 2.94 26.70 13.71
CA GLU A 159 3.83 27.63 14.40
C GLU A 159 4.04 27.26 15.88
N ARG A 160 3.06 26.53 16.45
CA ARG A 160 3.14 26.00 17.82
C ARG A 160 4.06 24.80 17.86
N LYS A 161 4.98 24.80 18.80
CA LYS A 161 5.86 23.66 19.12
C LYS A 161 5.41 23.03 20.42
N CYS A 162 5.70 21.73 20.58
CA CYS A 162 5.48 21.08 21.86
C CYS A 162 6.37 21.72 22.95
N ASP A 163 5.85 21.83 24.15
CA ASP A 163 6.61 22.17 25.34
C ASP A 163 6.91 20.86 26.12
N PRO A 164 8.17 20.41 26.15
CA PRO A 164 8.52 19.19 26.89
C PRO A 164 8.25 19.27 28.39
N LYS A 165 8.10 20.49 28.93
CA LYS A 165 7.78 20.70 30.35
C LYS A 165 6.29 20.48 30.65
N SER A 166 5.45 20.34 29.65
CA SER A 166 4.01 20.11 29.86
C SER A 166 3.68 18.74 30.44
N LYS A 167 4.66 17.84 30.53
CA LYS A 167 4.49 16.45 31.03
C LYS A 167 3.31 15.71 30.38
N ARG A 168 3.15 15.86 29.05
CA ARG A 168 2.07 15.23 28.29
C ARG A 168 2.62 14.52 27.05
N PHE A 169 2.22 13.28 26.89
CA PHE A 169 2.37 12.55 25.62
C PHE A 169 1.08 12.65 24.81
N LEU A 170 1.20 12.66 23.49
CA LEU A 170 0.09 12.60 22.56
C LEU A 170 0.29 11.46 21.57
N MET A 171 -0.68 10.55 21.50
CA MET A 171 -0.77 9.55 20.45
C MET A 171 -1.99 9.84 19.56
N ALA A 172 -1.76 10.18 18.30
CA ALA A 172 -2.84 10.38 17.32
C ALA A 172 -2.80 9.24 16.28
N THR A 173 -3.78 8.33 16.30
CA THR A 173 -3.77 7.15 15.44
C THR A 173 -5.16 6.55 15.24
N ARG A 174 -5.28 5.64 14.25
CA ARG A 174 -6.46 4.77 14.16
C ARG A 174 -6.41 3.72 15.26
N PHE A 175 -7.56 3.42 15.87
CA PHE A 175 -7.68 2.41 16.92
C PHE A 175 -7.83 1.03 16.32
N VAL A 176 -6.71 0.52 15.78
CA VAL A 176 -6.57 -0.83 15.21
C VAL A 176 -5.35 -1.51 15.81
N TYR A 177 -5.38 -2.82 15.90
CA TYR A 177 -4.34 -3.63 16.53
C TYR A 177 -2.92 -3.33 16.02
N ALA A 178 -2.78 -3.13 14.70
CA ALA A 178 -1.51 -2.81 14.06
C ALA A 178 -0.85 -1.49 14.52
N LYS A 179 -1.52 -0.68 15.34
CA LYS A 179 -0.97 0.57 15.89
C LYS A 179 -0.39 0.43 17.29
N GLY A 180 -0.48 -0.77 17.88
CA GLY A 180 0.15 -1.06 19.16
C GLY A 180 -0.35 -0.21 20.33
N LEU A 181 -1.66 0.07 20.36
CA LEU A 181 -2.28 0.84 21.43
C LEU A 181 -2.17 0.15 22.81
N ASP A 182 -2.30 -1.17 22.81
CA ASP A 182 -2.08 -2.05 23.96
C ASP A 182 -0.66 -1.87 24.52
N LEU A 183 0.34 -2.03 23.65
CA LEU A 183 1.73 -1.85 24.03
C LEU A 183 2.03 -0.43 24.53
N MET A 184 1.41 0.60 23.90
CA MET A 184 1.58 1.99 24.34
C MET A 184 1.00 2.22 25.72
N MET A 185 -0.19 1.68 26.01
CA MET A 185 -0.84 1.83 27.32
C MET A 185 -0.06 1.12 28.42
N GLU A 186 0.38 -0.12 28.19
CA GLU A 186 1.21 -0.88 29.10
C GLU A 186 2.55 -0.17 29.39
N SER A 187 3.19 0.36 28.35
CA SER A 187 4.44 1.09 28.48
C SER A 187 4.27 2.39 29.26
N PHE A 188 3.15 3.08 29.06
CA PHE A 188 2.86 4.31 29.80
C PHE A 188 2.52 4.03 31.26
N GLU A 189 1.79 2.97 31.55
CA GLU A 189 1.53 2.53 32.93
C GLU A 189 2.84 2.24 33.68
N GLU A 190 3.77 1.53 33.03
CA GLU A 190 5.08 1.25 33.64
C GLU A 190 5.92 2.53 33.83
N PHE A 191 5.84 3.47 32.89
CA PHE A 191 6.50 4.78 33.01
C PHE A 191 5.95 5.59 34.22
N CYS A 192 4.63 5.60 34.41
CA CYS A 192 3.98 6.34 35.52
C CYS A 192 4.37 5.82 36.93
N LYS A 193 4.87 4.60 37.04
CA LYS A 193 5.46 4.11 38.32
C LYS A 193 6.71 4.88 38.75
N GLN A 194 7.37 5.56 37.81
CA GLN A 194 8.59 6.37 38.07
C GLN A 194 8.26 7.86 38.20
N ASP A 195 7.28 8.37 37.45
CA ASP A 195 6.81 9.78 37.50
C ASP A 195 5.34 9.82 37.10
N ASP A 196 4.47 9.96 38.11
CA ASP A 196 3.01 9.94 37.97
C ASP A 196 2.39 11.29 37.56
N GLU A 197 3.22 12.34 37.40
CA GLU A 197 2.74 13.64 36.93
C GLU A 197 2.46 13.70 35.42
N TRP A 198 2.92 12.70 34.66
CA TRP A 198 2.73 12.66 33.21
C TRP A 198 1.32 12.19 32.82
N GLN A 199 0.84 12.72 31.71
CA GLN A 199 -0.45 12.38 31.12
C GLN A 199 -0.26 11.84 29.70
N LEU A 200 -1.13 10.90 29.31
CA LEU A 200 -1.22 10.37 27.97
C LEU A 200 -2.55 10.73 27.34
N ASP A 201 -2.53 11.55 26.31
CA ASP A 201 -3.69 11.83 25.47
C ASP A 201 -3.70 10.90 24.28
N ILE A 202 -4.80 10.17 24.05
CA ILE A 202 -4.95 9.31 22.87
C ILE A 202 -6.10 9.86 22.02
N ILE A 203 -5.79 10.23 20.77
CA ILE A 203 -6.77 10.79 19.83
C ILE A 203 -6.91 9.85 18.62
N GLY A 204 -8.15 9.49 18.33
CA GLY A 204 -8.46 8.66 17.18
C GLY A 204 -9.81 7.97 17.25
N ALA A 205 -10.01 7.02 16.33
CA ALA A 205 -11.17 6.15 16.28
C ALA A 205 -10.80 4.83 15.59
N GLY A 206 -11.62 3.80 15.80
CA GLY A 206 -11.44 2.49 15.15
C GLY A 206 -12.06 1.35 15.93
N ASP A 207 -11.83 0.13 15.47
CA ASP A 207 -12.47 -1.09 15.97
C ASP A 207 -12.15 -1.40 17.44
N LEU A 208 -11.02 -0.90 17.95
CA LEU A 208 -10.59 -1.08 19.33
C LEU A 208 -11.16 -0.03 20.30
N TRP A 209 -12.04 0.87 19.85
CA TRP A 209 -12.59 1.94 20.69
C TRP A 209 -13.12 1.44 22.01
N ASN A 210 -13.98 0.42 21.99
CA ASN A 210 -14.61 -0.12 23.20
C ASN A 210 -13.62 -0.80 24.17
N GLN A 211 -12.44 -1.20 23.71
CA GLN A 211 -11.40 -1.81 24.53
C GLN A 211 -10.49 -0.75 25.18
N ILE A 212 -10.40 0.43 24.57
CA ILE A 212 -9.53 1.51 25.04
C ILE A 212 -10.25 2.44 26.01
N VAL A 213 -11.57 2.61 25.83
CA VAL A 213 -12.40 3.57 26.62
C VAL A 213 -13.12 2.87 27.78
N ALA A 214 -13.04 1.55 27.87
CA ALA A 214 -13.59 0.77 28.99
C ALA A 214 -12.67 0.80 30.21
#